data_5ef05397e9ba404bf1aa6edea49affdb
#
_entry.id   5ef05397e9ba404bf1aa6edea49affdb
#
_cell.length_a   1.000
_cell.length_b   1.000
_cell.length_c   1.000
_cell.angle_alpha   90.00
_cell.angle_beta   90.00
_cell.angle_gamma   90.00
#
_symmetry.space_group_name_H-M   'P 1'
#
loop_
_entity.id
_entity.type
_entity.pdbx_description
1 polymer ?
#
loop_
_entity_poly.entity_id
_entity_poly.type
_entity_poly.pdbx_seq_one_letter_code
_entity_poly.pdbx_strand_id
1 'polypeptide(L)'
;MEAVAQLPAKKSLSVLAELPLLTFVNGRISSRRRLRGQEGPYFLTVLKTPARDQFSHPGTVELFSHEPLGDAGDDWKGVCEITGYPRSYNSKPDPETGEISRINTAEVRLRVLEQ
;
A
#
# COMPACT_ATOMS: atom_id res chain seq x y z
N MET A 1 12.71 -19.24 2.85
CA MET A 1 12.32 -18.76 1.56
C MET A 1 11.67 -19.74 0.65
N GLU A 2 11.75 -20.98 0.94
CA GLU A 2 11.11 -21.95 0.10
C GLU A 2 9.61 -21.85 0.09
N ALA A 3 9.06 -21.24 1.10
CA ALA A 3 7.61 -21.18 1.21
C ALA A 3 6.96 -20.54 0.00
N VAL A 4 7.61 -19.53 -0.58
CA VAL A 4 7.06 -18.88 -1.76
C VAL A 4 7.17 -19.76 -2.97
N ALA A 5 8.31 -20.43 -3.12
CA ALA A 5 8.52 -21.31 -4.25
C ALA A 5 7.65 -22.55 -4.19
N GLN A 6 7.09 -22.83 -3.04
CA GLN A 6 6.30 -24.01 -2.83
C GLN A 6 4.83 -23.84 -3.13
N LEU A 7 4.40 -22.65 -3.50
CA LEU A 7 3.04 -22.48 -3.92
C LEU A 7 2.82 -23.28 -5.18
N PRO A 8 2.01 -24.33 -5.12
CA PRO A 8 1.83 -25.17 -6.29
C PRO A 8 1.09 -24.40 -7.35
N ALA A 9 1.67 -24.32 -8.52
CA ALA A 9 1.09 -23.60 -9.62
C ALA A 9 -0.32 -24.09 -9.96
N LYS A 10 -0.62 -25.31 -9.63
CA LYS A 10 -1.91 -25.88 -9.96
C LYS A 10 -2.93 -25.84 -8.85
N LYS A 11 -2.52 -25.45 -7.71
CA LYS A 11 -3.54 -25.30 -6.71
C LYS A 11 -4.31 -24.10 -7.08
N SER A 12 -5.36 -24.48 -7.47
CA SER A 12 -6.37 -23.71 -8.04
C SER A 12 -6.35 -22.26 -7.64
N LEU A 13 -6.69 -21.43 -8.57
CA LEU A 13 -6.91 -20.02 -8.31
C LEU A 13 -7.88 -19.79 -7.15
N SER A 14 -8.75 -20.76 -6.87
CA SER A 14 -9.68 -20.62 -5.77
C SER A 14 -8.99 -20.57 -4.41
N VAL A 15 -7.94 -21.37 -4.23
CA VAL A 15 -7.17 -21.30 -2.98
C VAL A 15 -6.43 -19.99 -2.88
N LEU A 16 -5.82 -19.56 -3.98
CA LEU A 16 -5.10 -18.29 -3.99
C LEU A 16 -6.04 -17.11 -3.77
N ALA A 17 -7.28 -17.23 -4.24
CA ALA A 17 -8.24 -16.16 -4.06
C ALA A 17 -8.67 -15.98 -2.61
N GLU A 18 -8.46 -16.97 -1.77
CA GLU A 18 -8.78 -16.87 -0.35
C GLU A 18 -7.63 -16.31 0.48
N LEU A 19 -6.46 -16.16 -0.12
CA LEU A 19 -5.30 -15.63 0.58
C LEU A 19 -5.29 -14.11 0.47
N PRO A 20 -4.76 -13.43 1.49
CA PRO A 20 -4.61 -11.99 1.38
C PRO A 20 -3.63 -11.63 0.27
N LEU A 21 -3.84 -10.48 -0.31
CA LEU A 21 -2.93 -9.97 -1.32
C LEU A 21 -1.65 -9.53 -0.63
N LEU A 22 -0.55 -10.18 -0.96
CA LEU A 22 0.74 -9.87 -0.37
C LEU A 22 1.67 -9.34 -1.43
N THR A 23 2.56 -8.46 -1.01
CA THR A 23 3.58 -7.92 -1.89
C THR A 23 4.86 -7.70 -1.11
N PHE A 24 5.99 -7.80 -1.79
CA PHE A 24 7.26 -7.45 -1.22
C PHE A 24 7.56 -6.00 -1.58
N VAL A 25 7.93 -5.21 -0.58
CA VAL A 25 8.20 -3.80 -0.77
C VAL A 25 9.60 -3.50 -0.23
N ASN A 26 10.35 -2.70 -0.97
CA ASN A 26 11.64 -2.23 -0.52
C ASN A 26 11.84 -0.79 -0.97
N GLY A 27 12.62 -0.05 -0.23
CA GLY A 27 12.89 1.32 -0.58
C GLY A 27 13.54 2.08 0.55
N ARG A 28 13.56 3.38 0.40
CA ARG A 28 14.14 4.27 1.41
C ARG A 28 13.04 5.12 2.03
N ILE A 29 13.07 5.20 3.34
CA ILE A 29 12.09 5.98 4.07
C ILE A 29 12.31 7.46 3.77
N SER A 30 11.26 8.10 3.30
CA SER A 30 11.28 9.52 2.99
C SER A 30 10.76 10.33 4.16
N SER A 31 9.68 9.87 4.78
CA SER A 31 9.10 10.55 5.94
C SER A 31 8.24 9.56 6.71
N ARG A 32 7.93 9.94 7.93
CA ARG A 32 7.12 9.12 8.80
C ARG A 32 6.30 10.04 9.70
N ARG A 33 5.06 9.64 9.96
CA ARG A 33 4.23 10.36 10.92
C ARG A 33 3.55 9.37 11.84
N ARG A 34 3.39 9.77 13.08
CA ARG A 34 2.71 8.98 14.08
C ARG A 34 1.29 9.49 14.22
N LEU A 35 0.36 8.56 14.26
CA LEU A 35 -1.05 8.88 14.41
C LEU A 35 -1.61 8.08 15.57
N ARG A 36 -2.77 8.49 16.04
CA ARG A 36 -3.43 7.81 17.15
C ARG A 36 -4.74 7.24 16.66
N GLY A 37 -4.89 5.93 16.77
CA GLY A 37 -6.11 5.25 16.42
C GLY A 37 -6.82 4.70 17.66
N GLN A 38 -7.93 4.03 17.43
CA GLN A 38 -8.69 3.44 18.53
C GLN A 38 -7.93 2.33 19.22
N GLU A 39 -7.09 1.63 18.49
CA GLU A 39 -6.30 0.53 19.03
C GLU A 39 -4.91 0.95 19.48
N GLY A 40 -4.67 2.24 19.53
CA GLY A 40 -3.39 2.76 19.95
C GLY A 40 -2.69 3.50 18.83
N PRO A 41 -1.41 3.86 19.04
CA PRO A 41 -0.67 4.60 18.05
C PRO A 41 -0.33 3.72 16.85
N TYR A 42 -0.25 4.34 15.69
CA TYR A 42 0.22 3.69 14.47
C TYR A 42 1.05 4.67 13.68
N PHE A 43 1.75 4.15 12.69
CA PHE A 43 2.67 4.94 11.90
C PHE A 43 2.32 4.82 10.44
N LEU A 44 2.41 5.93 9.72
CA LEU A 44 2.35 5.97 8.27
C LEU A 44 3.73 6.38 7.79
N THR A 45 4.35 5.50 7.05
CA THR A 45 5.71 5.69 6.56
C THR A 45 5.68 5.83 5.06
N VAL A 46 6.20 6.92 4.55
CA VAL A 46 6.31 7.14 3.11
C VAL A 46 7.65 6.57 2.66
N LEU A 47 7.56 5.64 1.72
CA LEU A 47 8.72 4.93 1.23
C LEU A 47 8.90 5.24 -0.25
N LYS A 48 10.12 5.58 -0.64
CA LYS A 48 10.47 5.76 -2.04
C LYS A 48 11.06 4.47 -2.55
N THR A 49 10.38 3.87 -3.51
CA THR A 49 10.80 2.60 -4.07
C THR A 49 11.76 2.84 -5.23
N PRO A 50 12.64 1.87 -5.53
CA PRO A 50 13.58 2.05 -6.63
C PRO A 50 12.88 2.28 -7.96
N ALA A 51 13.47 3.11 -8.79
CA ALA A 51 12.98 3.29 -10.14
C ALA A 51 13.18 2.00 -10.94
N ARG A 52 12.26 1.74 -11.87
CA ARG A 52 12.35 0.56 -12.70
C ARG A 52 13.59 0.57 -13.59
N ASP A 53 13.97 1.75 -14.05
CA ASP A 53 15.16 1.94 -14.87
C ASP A 53 15.63 3.39 -14.77
N GLN A 54 16.71 3.72 -15.47
CA GLN A 54 17.31 5.05 -15.39
C GLN A 54 16.43 6.16 -16.00
N PHE A 55 15.41 5.77 -16.76
CA PHE A 55 14.53 6.74 -17.41
C PHE A 55 13.21 6.91 -16.67
N SER A 56 13.00 6.16 -15.61
CA SER A 56 11.74 6.18 -14.86
C SER A 56 11.94 6.90 -13.54
N HIS A 57 10.84 7.46 -13.03
CA HIS A 57 10.87 8.05 -11.70
C HIS A 57 10.68 6.97 -10.63
N PRO A 58 11.29 7.13 -9.46
CA PRO A 58 10.99 6.26 -8.34
C PRO A 58 9.52 6.30 -7.97
N GLY A 59 9.00 5.19 -7.51
CA GLY A 59 7.66 5.15 -6.98
C GLY A 59 7.63 5.64 -5.55
N THR A 60 6.42 5.87 -5.05
CA THR A 60 6.22 6.27 -3.67
C THR A 60 5.02 5.50 -3.14
N VAL A 61 5.18 4.87 -1.99
CA VAL A 61 4.10 4.14 -1.35
C VAL A 61 4.04 4.55 0.11
N GLU A 62 2.85 4.39 0.70
CA GLU A 62 2.66 4.67 2.11
C GLU A 62 2.36 3.36 2.83
N LEU A 63 3.09 3.11 3.90
CA LEU A 63 2.99 1.88 4.66
C LEU A 63 2.35 2.16 6.02
N PHE A 64 1.40 1.31 6.38
CA PHE A 64 0.77 1.35 7.70
C PHE A 64 1.44 0.31 8.60
N SER A 65 1.82 0.70 9.82
CA SER A 65 2.38 -0.23 10.79
C SER A 65 2.09 0.24 12.19
N HIS A 66 2.11 -0.69 13.14
CA HIS A 66 1.96 -0.35 14.56
C HIS A 66 3.29 -0.02 15.21
N GLU A 67 4.38 -0.46 14.60
CA GLU A 67 5.73 -0.18 15.10
C GLU A 67 6.44 0.74 14.11
N PRO A 68 7.31 1.62 14.59
CA PRO A 68 8.07 2.45 13.66
C PRO A 68 9.02 1.56 12.84
N LEU A 69 9.09 1.85 11.56
CA LEU A 69 9.92 1.06 10.63
C LEU A 69 11.35 1.58 10.55
N GLY A 70 11.57 2.82 10.94
CA GLY A 70 12.87 3.45 10.86
C GLY A 70 12.71 4.94 10.72
N ASP A 71 13.82 5.62 10.52
CA ASP A 71 13.84 7.07 10.36
C ASP A 71 14.04 7.45 8.90
N ALA A 72 13.77 8.71 8.59
CA ALA A 72 13.99 9.22 7.24
C ALA A 72 15.44 8.96 6.83
N GLY A 73 15.61 8.42 5.64
CA GLY A 73 16.92 8.06 5.13
C GLY A 73 17.28 6.60 5.30
N ASP A 74 16.57 5.86 6.15
CA ASP A 74 16.83 4.44 6.34
C ASP A 74 16.26 3.63 5.21
N ASP A 75 16.90 2.52 4.91
CA ASP A 75 16.38 1.54 3.97
C ASP A 75 15.44 0.60 4.71
N TRP A 76 14.39 0.18 4.02
CA TRP A 76 13.43 -0.76 4.59
C TRP A 76 12.96 -1.73 3.52
N LYS A 77 12.76 -2.96 3.93
CA LYS A 77 12.17 -3.97 3.05
C LYS A 77 11.33 -4.93 3.89
N GLY A 78 10.30 -5.44 3.28
CA GLY A 78 9.45 -6.39 3.99
C GLY A 78 8.24 -6.76 3.16
N VAL A 79 7.42 -7.62 3.74
CA VAL A 79 6.20 -8.08 3.10
C VAL A 79 5.04 -7.25 3.64
N CYS A 80 4.20 -6.80 2.75
CA CYS A 80 3.02 -6.02 3.09
C CYS A 80 1.78 -6.69 2.56
N GLU A 81 0.69 -6.50 3.26
CA GLU A 81 -0.63 -6.90 2.78
C GLU A 81 -1.24 -5.72 2.04
N ILE A 82 -1.76 -5.98 0.86
CA ILE A 82 -2.44 -4.94 0.09
C ILE A 82 -3.88 -4.90 0.56
N THR A 83 -4.24 -3.78 1.18
CA THR A 83 -5.60 -3.53 1.64
C THR A 83 -6.12 -2.28 0.98
N GLY A 84 -7.35 -1.96 1.25
CA GLY A 84 -7.93 -0.76 0.71
C GLY A 84 -9.33 -0.57 1.20
N TYR A 85 -9.89 0.58 0.91
CA TYR A 85 -11.26 0.87 1.30
C TYR A 85 -11.92 1.73 0.23
N PRO A 86 -13.24 1.64 0.13
CA PRO A 86 -13.95 2.42 -0.87
C PRO A 86 -13.98 3.89 -0.46
N ARG A 87 -13.89 4.74 -1.45
CA ARG A 87 -14.07 6.18 -1.29
C ARG A 87 -15.00 6.67 -2.36
N SER A 88 -15.70 7.74 -2.04
CA SER A 88 -16.54 8.37 -3.04
C SER A 88 -16.53 9.88 -2.82
N TYR A 89 -16.72 10.59 -3.90
CA TYR A 89 -16.80 12.04 -3.85
C TYR A 89 -17.63 12.53 -5.03
N ASN A 90 -18.08 13.77 -4.94
CA ASN A 90 -18.81 14.39 -6.03
C ASN A 90 -17.82 15.05 -6.97
N SER A 91 -18.06 14.89 -8.26
CA SER A 91 -17.24 15.56 -9.27
C SER A 91 -17.49 17.06 -9.23
N LYS A 92 -16.61 17.80 -9.89
CA LYS A 92 -16.89 19.21 -10.14
C LYS A 92 -18.07 19.29 -11.11
N PRO A 93 -18.87 20.35 -11.02
CA PRO A 93 -19.96 20.50 -11.99
C PRO A 93 -19.44 20.55 -13.42
N ASP A 94 -20.17 19.89 -14.30
CA ASP A 94 -19.87 19.93 -15.72
C ASP A 94 -19.99 21.39 -16.20
N PRO A 95 -18.99 21.93 -16.90
CA PRO A 95 -19.04 23.31 -17.34
C PRO A 95 -20.23 23.61 -18.28
N GLU A 96 -20.73 22.61 -18.99
CA GLU A 96 -21.82 22.81 -19.95
C GLU A 96 -23.19 22.56 -19.36
N THR A 97 -23.33 21.50 -18.54
CA THR A 97 -24.64 21.10 -18.04
C THR A 97 -24.85 21.40 -16.58
N GLY A 98 -23.77 21.65 -15.83
CA GLY A 98 -23.85 21.82 -14.38
C GLY A 98 -24.07 20.52 -13.62
N GLU A 99 -24.06 19.39 -14.30
CA GLU A 99 -24.27 18.11 -13.66
C GLU A 99 -23.12 17.74 -12.75
N ILE A 100 -23.48 17.16 -11.62
CA ILE A 100 -22.50 16.64 -10.65
C ILE A 100 -22.68 15.13 -10.61
N SER A 101 -21.59 14.41 -10.84
CA SER A 101 -21.61 12.96 -10.80
C SER A 101 -20.95 12.47 -9.53
N ARG A 102 -21.45 11.36 -8.99
CA ARG A 102 -20.80 10.72 -7.86
C ARG A 102 -19.76 9.75 -8.39
N ILE A 103 -18.54 9.95 -7.95
CA ILE A 103 -17.41 9.14 -8.40
C ILE A 103 -17.06 8.16 -7.29
N ASN A 104 -17.08 6.87 -7.63
CA ASN A 104 -16.69 5.82 -6.71
C ASN A 104 -15.27 5.40 -7.05
N THR A 105 -14.44 5.33 -6.03
CA THR A 105 -13.06 4.95 -6.19
C THR A 105 -12.62 4.13 -4.99
N ALA A 106 -11.38 3.73 -4.98
CA ALA A 106 -10.82 2.98 -3.87
C ALA A 106 -9.47 3.56 -3.52
N GLU A 107 -9.14 3.52 -2.26
CA GLU A 107 -7.82 3.93 -1.80
C GLU A 107 -7.06 2.69 -1.35
N VAL A 108 -5.90 2.47 -1.94
CA VAL A 108 -5.06 1.33 -1.61
C VAL A 108 -4.16 1.68 -0.43
N ARG A 109 -4.04 0.74 0.47
CA ARG A 109 -3.16 0.88 1.63
C ARG A 109 -2.33 -0.38 1.79
N LEU A 110 -1.06 -0.21 2.02
CA LEU A 110 -0.16 -1.31 2.28
C LEU A 110 0.04 -1.42 3.78
N ARG A 111 -0.28 -2.58 4.34
CA ARG A 111 -0.11 -2.81 5.76
C ARG A 111 1.07 -3.75 5.96
N VAL A 112 2.04 -3.31 6.76
CA VAL A 112 3.21 -4.12 7.04
C VAL A 112 2.78 -5.33 7.87
N LEU A 113 3.22 -6.50 7.43
CA LEU A 113 2.98 -7.71 8.21
C LEU A 113 4.03 -7.76 9.31
N GLU A 114 3.56 -7.67 10.53
CA GLU A 114 4.44 -7.70 11.69
C GLU A 114 4.63 -9.13 12.12
N GLN A 115 5.84 -9.43 12.51
CA GLN A 115 6.19 -10.77 12.93
C GLN A 115 6.32 -10.87 14.44
#